data_55b6d6bdcf4e8558398d0b2457f384d7
#
_entry.id   55b6d6bdcf4e8558398d0b2457f384d7
#
_cell.length_a   1.000
_cell.length_b   1.000
_cell.length_c   1.000
_cell.angle_alpha   90.00
_cell.angle_beta   90.00
_cell.angle_gamma   90.00
#
_symmetry.space_group_name_H-M   'P 1'
#
loop_
_entity.id
_entity.type
_entity.pdbx_description
1 polymer ?
#
loop_
_entity_poly.entity_id
_entity_poly.type
_entity_poly.pdbx_seq_one_letter_code
_entity_poly.pdbx_strand_id
1 'polypeptide(L)'
;GPKAGSLGGKVVFAGEKSEFNNYNQSLTLDYLTNKKIIKKSLVDRKSDSSIRLKNVNVNNIKSQNFNIPLGLMCTITGVSGSGKSSLLKKVIEPGLKAFFESGNTQFKECESFEILNNNYKNVEYLSQNPIGKSSRSNPVTYLKAYDDIRNLFARQPLSKQRKYKS
;
A
#
# COMPACT_ATOMS: atom_id res chain seq x y z
N GLY A 1 -17.49 0.32 -16.71
CA GLY A 1 -17.91 1.63 -17.21
C GLY A 1 -17.17 2.79 -16.53
N PRO A 2 -17.34 4.04 -16.99
CA PRO A 2 -16.53 5.18 -16.54
C PRO A 2 -16.85 5.70 -15.13
N LYS A 3 -17.88 5.21 -14.48
CA LYS A 3 -18.32 5.62 -13.15
C LYS A 3 -18.31 4.42 -12.20
N ALA A 4 -18.45 4.66 -10.88
CA ALA A 4 -18.48 3.66 -9.83
C ALA A 4 -19.72 3.80 -8.95
N GLY A 5 -19.96 2.83 -8.06
CA GLY A 5 -21.11 2.79 -7.16
C GLY A 5 -22.45 2.74 -7.91
N SER A 6 -23.44 3.47 -7.46
CA SER A 6 -24.78 3.54 -8.06
C SER A 6 -24.80 4.07 -9.51
N LEU A 7 -23.76 4.78 -9.92
CA LEU A 7 -23.61 5.32 -11.28
C LEU A 7 -22.70 4.45 -12.16
N GLY A 8 -22.14 3.36 -11.62
CA GLY A 8 -21.27 2.44 -12.33
C GLY A 8 -22.01 1.28 -12.97
N GLY A 9 -21.26 0.26 -13.39
CA GLY A 9 -21.81 -0.99 -13.91
C GLY A 9 -22.30 -0.98 -15.35
N LYS A 10 -22.20 0.15 -16.06
CA LYS A 10 -22.56 0.22 -17.47
C LYS A 10 -21.52 -0.53 -18.32
N VAL A 11 -21.96 -1.48 -19.13
CA VAL A 11 -21.11 -2.11 -20.14
C VAL A 11 -20.86 -1.10 -21.27
N VAL A 12 -19.58 -0.79 -21.52
CA VAL A 12 -19.17 0.15 -22.57
C VAL A 12 -18.70 -0.55 -23.84
N PHE A 13 -18.34 -1.83 -23.72
CA PHE A 13 -17.97 -2.66 -24.85
C PHE A 13 -18.26 -4.14 -24.53
N ALA A 14 -18.79 -4.86 -25.51
CA ALA A 14 -18.91 -6.32 -25.53
C ALA A 14 -18.79 -6.76 -27.00
N GLY A 15 -17.79 -7.57 -27.33
CA GLY A 15 -17.51 -8.02 -28.69
C GLY A 15 -16.12 -8.66 -28.80
N GLU A 16 -15.71 -8.98 -30.01
CA GLU A 16 -14.44 -9.61 -30.30
C GLU A 16 -13.28 -8.60 -30.33
N LYS A 17 -12.05 -9.13 -30.17
CA LYS A 17 -10.83 -8.32 -30.21
C LYS A 17 -10.63 -7.52 -31.50
N SER A 18 -11.08 -8.08 -32.61
CA SER A 18 -11.07 -7.44 -33.96
C SER A 18 -11.83 -6.12 -34.00
N GLU A 19 -12.83 -5.96 -33.13
CA GLU A 19 -13.71 -4.80 -33.07
C GLU A 19 -13.20 -3.67 -32.20
N PHE A 20 -12.07 -3.85 -31.48
CA PHE A 20 -11.53 -2.86 -30.54
C PHE A 20 -11.33 -1.47 -31.15
N ASN A 21 -10.91 -1.41 -32.41
CA ASN A 21 -10.62 -0.14 -33.07
C ASN A 21 -11.87 0.69 -33.41
N ASN A 22 -13.03 0.05 -33.43
CA ASN A 22 -14.32 0.68 -33.76
C ASN A 22 -14.95 1.39 -32.55
N TYR A 23 -14.38 1.20 -31.36
CA TYR A 23 -14.90 1.75 -30.10
C TYR A 23 -13.98 2.82 -29.51
N ASN A 24 -14.55 4.01 -29.21
CA ASN A 24 -13.77 5.16 -28.73
C ASN A 24 -14.11 5.61 -27.29
N GLN A 25 -14.95 4.87 -26.57
CA GLN A 25 -15.43 5.29 -25.24
C GLN A 25 -14.95 4.39 -24.09
N SER A 26 -13.88 3.63 -24.29
CA SER A 26 -13.33 2.75 -23.27
C SER A 26 -11.87 3.06 -22.99
N LEU A 27 -11.56 3.51 -21.77
CA LEU A 27 -10.19 3.72 -21.32
C LEU A 27 -9.35 2.44 -21.44
N THR A 28 -9.95 1.27 -21.18
CA THR A 28 -9.28 -0.03 -21.31
C THR A 28 -8.89 -0.28 -22.77
N LEU A 29 -9.79 -0.02 -23.71
CA LEU A 29 -9.49 -0.19 -25.13
C LEU A 29 -8.44 0.80 -25.63
N ASP A 30 -8.44 2.03 -25.13
CA ASP A 30 -7.40 3.01 -25.47
C ASP A 30 -5.99 2.48 -25.16
N TYR A 31 -5.80 1.78 -24.01
CA TYR A 31 -4.53 1.18 -23.67
C TYR A 31 -4.26 -0.12 -24.46
N LEU A 32 -5.26 -0.96 -24.66
CA LEU A 32 -5.11 -2.20 -25.44
C LEU A 32 -4.79 -1.95 -26.92
N THR A 33 -5.31 -0.85 -27.49
CA THR A 33 -5.06 -0.45 -28.89
C THR A 33 -3.85 0.50 -29.02
N ASN A 34 -3.11 0.74 -27.95
CA ASN A 34 -2.00 1.70 -27.90
C ASN A 34 -2.35 3.17 -28.26
N LYS A 35 -3.65 3.54 -28.26
CA LYS A 35 -4.06 4.95 -28.38
C LYS A 35 -3.57 5.75 -27.17
N LYS A 36 -3.50 5.11 -26.00
CA LYS A 36 -2.85 5.62 -24.78
C LYS A 36 -1.73 4.70 -24.35
N ILE A 37 -0.59 5.26 -24.03
CA ILE A 37 0.58 4.55 -23.53
C ILE A 37 1.10 5.21 -22.26
N ILE A 38 1.54 4.40 -21.30
CA ILE A 38 2.30 4.89 -20.15
C ILE A 38 3.77 4.93 -20.57
N LYS A 39 4.30 6.15 -20.73
CA LYS A 39 5.71 6.32 -21.09
C LYS A 39 6.59 5.81 -19.95
N LYS A 40 7.46 4.86 -20.22
CA LYS A 40 8.51 4.44 -19.28
C LYS A 40 9.51 5.60 -19.10
N SER A 41 10.00 5.81 -17.88
CA SER A 41 11.14 6.69 -17.65
C SER A 41 12.36 6.18 -18.42
N LEU A 42 13.09 7.08 -19.05
CA LEU A 42 14.34 6.77 -19.74
C LEU A 42 15.50 6.45 -18.76
N VAL A 43 15.33 6.78 -17.48
CA VAL A 43 16.34 6.55 -16.46
C VAL A 43 16.01 5.28 -15.70
N ASP A 44 16.79 4.23 -15.93
CA ASP A 44 16.74 3.02 -15.09
C ASP A 44 17.52 3.28 -13.79
N ARG A 45 16.77 3.46 -12.70
CA ARG A 45 17.38 3.61 -11.37
C ARG A 45 17.87 2.25 -10.89
N LYS A 46 19.12 2.21 -10.41
CA LYS A 46 19.69 1.04 -9.74
C LYS A 46 19.72 1.27 -8.23
N SER A 47 19.68 0.18 -7.47
CA SER A 47 19.81 0.23 -6.01
C SER A 47 20.94 -0.68 -5.58
N ASP A 48 21.81 -0.16 -4.74
CA ASP A 48 22.88 -0.92 -4.07
C ASP A 48 22.42 -1.50 -2.73
N SER A 49 21.20 -1.17 -2.31
CA SER A 49 20.57 -1.63 -1.07
C SER A 49 19.46 -2.62 -1.38
N SER A 50 19.33 -3.70 -0.62
CA SER A 50 18.26 -4.67 -0.82
C SER A 50 17.93 -5.46 0.45
N ILE A 51 16.70 -5.99 0.51
CA ILE A 51 16.29 -7.02 1.47
C ILE A 51 16.42 -8.36 0.76
N ARG A 52 17.21 -9.26 1.34
CA ARG A 52 17.35 -10.64 0.87
C ARG A 52 16.65 -11.59 1.83
N LEU A 53 15.77 -12.41 1.29
CA LEU A 53 15.03 -13.43 2.00
C LEU A 53 15.38 -14.78 1.41
N LYS A 54 15.79 -15.75 2.24
CA LYS A 54 16.09 -17.10 1.78
C LYS A 54 15.10 -18.09 2.39
N ASN A 55 14.70 -19.06 1.57
CA ASN A 55 13.87 -20.20 1.95
C ASN A 55 12.60 -19.76 2.69
N VAL A 56 11.85 -18.80 2.11
CA VAL A 56 10.59 -18.31 2.68
C VAL A 56 9.53 -19.39 2.61
N ASN A 57 8.93 -19.69 3.77
CA ASN A 57 7.88 -20.71 3.93
C ASN A 57 6.70 -20.10 4.68
N VAL A 58 5.70 -19.58 3.95
CA VAL A 58 4.51 -19.00 4.54
C VAL A 58 3.29 -19.21 3.64
N ASN A 59 2.24 -19.82 4.18
CA ASN A 59 1.02 -20.13 3.44
C ASN A 59 1.32 -20.87 2.11
N ASN A 60 0.99 -20.24 0.96
CA ASN A 60 1.21 -20.81 -0.37
C ASN A 60 2.65 -20.61 -0.91
N ILE A 61 3.48 -19.83 -0.21
CA ILE A 61 4.89 -19.65 -0.56
C ILE A 61 5.67 -20.81 0.07
N LYS A 62 6.39 -21.59 -0.75
CA LYS A 62 7.18 -22.74 -0.33
C LYS A 62 8.61 -22.62 -0.85
N SER A 63 9.54 -22.53 0.08
CA SER A 63 11.00 -22.52 -0.19
C SER A 63 11.42 -21.51 -1.27
N GLN A 64 10.86 -20.31 -1.24
CA GLN A 64 11.16 -19.27 -2.23
C GLN A 64 12.19 -18.27 -1.69
N ASN A 65 13.05 -17.79 -2.58
CA ASN A 65 14.00 -16.72 -2.30
C ASN A 65 13.51 -15.42 -2.92
N PHE A 66 13.67 -14.30 -2.19
CA PHE A 66 13.31 -12.97 -2.67
C PHE A 66 14.49 -12.01 -2.50
N ASN A 67 14.66 -11.13 -3.48
CA ASN A 67 15.57 -10.00 -3.41
C ASN A 67 14.79 -8.74 -3.76
N ILE A 68 14.59 -7.85 -2.78
CA ILE A 68 13.76 -6.66 -2.89
C ILE A 68 14.68 -5.45 -2.83
N PRO A 69 14.88 -4.72 -3.95
CA PRO A 69 15.70 -3.53 -3.95
C PRO A 69 15.07 -2.43 -3.09
N LEU A 70 15.89 -1.72 -2.33
CA LEU A 70 15.50 -0.57 -1.52
C LEU A 70 15.80 0.75 -2.25
N GLY A 71 15.17 1.84 -1.82
CA GLY A 71 15.33 3.14 -2.49
C GLY A 71 14.63 3.25 -3.85
N LEU A 72 13.83 2.27 -4.21
CA LEU A 72 13.04 2.18 -5.43
C LEU A 72 11.57 1.91 -5.11
N MET A 73 10.70 2.27 -6.05
CA MET A 73 9.30 1.81 -5.99
C MET A 73 9.23 0.37 -6.50
N CYS A 74 8.97 -0.56 -5.59
CA CYS A 74 8.82 -1.98 -5.89
C CYS A 74 7.36 -2.39 -5.88
N THR A 75 6.94 -3.15 -6.89
CA THR A 75 5.58 -3.67 -7.00
C THR A 75 5.59 -5.19 -6.89
N ILE A 76 4.80 -5.74 -5.94
CA ILE A 76 4.58 -7.18 -5.83
C ILE A 76 3.31 -7.54 -6.60
N THR A 77 3.45 -8.26 -7.70
CA THR A 77 2.35 -8.65 -8.58
C THR A 77 2.14 -10.16 -8.61
N GLY A 78 0.99 -10.59 -9.08
CA GLY A 78 0.65 -12.02 -9.22
C GLY A 78 -0.87 -12.25 -9.13
N VAL A 79 -1.30 -13.45 -9.44
CA VAL A 79 -2.72 -13.85 -9.37
C VAL A 79 -3.25 -13.81 -7.94
N SER A 80 -4.60 -13.79 -7.79
CA SER A 80 -5.22 -13.88 -6.47
C SER A 80 -4.81 -15.18 -5.77
N GLY A 81 -4.52 -15.13 -4.47
CA GLY A 81 -4.07 -16.30 -3.71
C GLY A 81 -2.60 -16.69 -3.86
N SER A 82 -1.80 -16.03 -4.71
CA SER A 82 -0.38 -16.36 -4.91
C SER A 82 0.55 -16.07 -3.72
N GLY A 83 0.04 -15.49 -2.64
CA GLY A 83 0.83 -15.23 -1.43
C GLY A 83 1.37 -13.81 -1.26
N LYS A 84 1.06 -12.85 -2.17
CA LYS A 84 1.52 -11.46 -2.10
C LYS A 84 1.35 -10.81 -0.72
N SER A 85 0.12 -10.87 -0.20
CA SER A 85 -0.20 -10.30 1.13
C SER A 85 0.45 -11.09 2.27
N SER A 86 0.68 -12.40 2.09
CA SER A 86 1.37 -13.22 3.08
C SER A 86 2.85 -12.86 3.15
N LEU A 87 3.51 -12.69 2.01
CA LEU A 87 4.88 -12.23 1.94
C LEU A 87 5.05 -10.88 2.64
N LEU A 88 4.18 -9.91 2.30
CA LEU A 88 4.28 -8.57 2.86
C LEU A 88 3.98 -8.54 4.37
N LYS A 89 2.82 -9.09 4.80
CA LYS A 89 2.33 -8.96 6.19
C LYS A 89 2.96 -9.93 7.18
N LYS A 90 3.43 -11.10 6.73
CA LYS A 90 3.95 -12.15 7.63
C LYS A 90 5.46 -12.30 7.58
N VAL A 91 6.13 -11.73 6.57
CA VAL A 91 7.58 -11.83 6.41
C VAL A 91 8.25 -10.47 6.38
N ILE A 92 7.94 -9.64 5.39
CA ILE A 92 8.65 -8.38 5.16
C ILE A 92 8.37 -7.37 6.28
N GLU A 93 7.10 -7.07 6.57
CA GLU A 93 6.73 -6.09 7.60
C GLU A 93 7.25 -6.47 8.98
N PRO A 94 6.96 -7.67 9.53
CA PRO A 94 7.46 -8.05 10.86
C PRO A 94 8.98 -8.20 10.88
N GLY A 95 9.59 -8.66 9.78
CA GLY A 95 11.04 -8.75 9.66
C GLY A 95 11.73 -7.40 9.75
N LEU A 96 11.23 -6.40 9.02
CA LEU A 96 11.77 -5.05 9.08
C LEU A 96 11.56 -4.40 10.44
N LYS A 97 10.39 -4.58 11.07
CA LYS A 97 10.12 -4.06 12.41
C LYS A 97 11.10 -4.63 13.43
N ALA A 98 11.25 -5.95 13.48
CA ALA A 98 12.16 -6.59 14.42
C ALA A 98 13.63 -6.20 14.16
N PHE A 99 14.02 -6.05 12.88
CA PHE A 99 15.37 -5.57 12.55
C PHE A 99 15.62 -4.15 13.08
N PHE A 100 14.69 -3.21 12.90
CA PHE A 100 14.87 -1.83 13.36
C PHE A 100 14.70 -1.65 14.86
N GLU A 101 13.89 -2.50 15.53
CA GLU A 101 13.66 -2.42 16.97
C GLU A 101 14.76 -3.13 17.79
N SER A 102 15.25 -4.27 17.32
CA SER A 102 16.14 -5.14 18.10
C SER A 102 17.33 -5.70 17.34
N GLY A 103 17.48 -5.39 16.05
CA GLY A 103 18.52 -6.01 15.21
C GLY A 103 18.27 -7.50 14.91
N ASN A 104 17.10 -8.03 15.25
CA ASN A 104 16.79 -9.43 15.05
C ASN A 104 16.54 -9.76 13.58
N THR A 105 17.24 -10.76 13.06
CA THR A 105 17.13 -11.26 11.69
C THR A 105 16.66 -12.71 11.59
N GLN A 106 16.30 -13.33 12.73
CA GLN A 106 15.82 -14.71 12.77
C GLN A 106 14.30 -14.75 12.83
N PHE A 107 13.70 -15.39 11.83
CA PHE A 107 12.25 -15.54 11.69
C PHE A 107 11.89 -16.98 11.37
N LYS A 108 10.78 -17.43 11.91
CA LYS A 108 10.24 -18.77 11.63
C LYS A 108 9.86 -18.96 10.15
N GLU A 109 9.47 -17.89 9.51
CA GLU A 109 8.92 -17.88 8.15
C GLU A 109 10.01 -17.89 7.06
N CYS A 110 11.28 -17.67 7.40
CA CYS A 110 12.40 -17.72 6.46
C CYS A 110 13.69 -18.16 7.16
N GLU A 111 14.59 -18.78 6.41
CA GLU A 111 15.91 -19.21 6.88
C GLU A 111 16.84 -18.04 7.14
N SER A 112 16.85 -17.02 6.26
CA SER A 112 17.58 -15.78 6.50
C SER A 112 16.82 -14.56 6.03
N PHE A 113 16.98 -13.48 6.80
CA PHE A 113 16.47 -12.14 6.54
C PHE A 113 17.63 -11.17 6.64
N GLU A 114 18.08 -10.62 5.53
CA GLU A 114 19.25 -9.75 5.48
C GLU A 114 18.89 -8.42 4.83
N ILE A 115 19.42 -7.33 5.38
CA ILE A 115 19.30 -6.00 4.77
C ILE A 115 20.71 -5.52 4.42
N LEU A 116 20.97 -5.37 3.13
CA LEU A 116 22.26 -4.93 2.62
C LEU A 116 22.28 -3.42 2.43
N ASN A 117 23.41 -2.80 2.83
CA ASN A 117 23.63 -1.35 2.71
C ASN A 117 22.48 -0.52 3.29
N ASN A 118 22.13 -0.80 4.57
CA ASN A 118 20.99 -0.17 5.22
C ASN A 118 21.31 1.24 5.69
N ASN A 119 20.56 2.23 5.16
CA ASN A 119 20.54 3.62 5.63
C ASN A 119 19.16 4.02 6.21
N TYR A 120 18.25 3.08 6.37
CA TYR A 120 16.89 3.32 6.87
C TYR A 120 16.84 3.13 8.39
N LYS A 121 15.93 3.85 9.04
CA LYS A 121 15.77 3.85 10.50
C LYS A 121 14.43 3.30 10.95
N ASN A 122 13.45 3.26 10.08
CA ASN A 122 12.09 2.86 10.41
C ASN A 122 11.37 2.29 9.20
N VAL A 123 10.26 1.58 9.45
CA VAL A 123 9.34 1.05 8.45
C VAL A 123 7.91 1.47 8.79
N GLU A 124 7.18 1.95 7.80
CA GLU A 124 5.76 2.24 7.91
C GLU A 124 4.96 1.30 7.03
N TYR A 125 3.95 0.67 7.63
CA TYR A 125 3.04 -0.22 6.93
C TYR A 125 1.65 0.41 6.80
N LEU A 126 1.23 0.67 5.58
CA LEU A 126 -0.10 1.17 5.27
C LEU A 126 -1.01 0.01 4.86
N SER A 127 -2.00 -0.31 5.68
CA SER A 127 -2.96 -1.38 5.40
C SER A 127 -4.04 -0.90 4.43
N GLN A 128 -4.70 -1.86 3.75
CA GLN A 128 -5.89 -1.59 2.92
C GLN A 128 -7.17 -1.41 3.75
N ASN A 129 -7.09 -1.50 5.07
CA ASN A 129 -8.26 -1.33 5.93
C ASN A 129 -8.76 0.12 5.82
N PRO A 130 -10.06 0.33 5.68
CA PRO A 130 -10.61 1.67 5.67
C PRO A 130 -10.32 2.37 7.01
N ILE A 131 -10.10 3.68 6.95
CA ILE A 131 -9.95 4.54 8.13
C ILE A 131 -11.30 4.58 8.85
N GLY A 132 -11.50 3.67 9.79
CA GLY A 132 -12.70 3.56 10.61
C GLY A 132 -14.02 3.30 9.86
N LYS A 133 -14.96 2.72 10.55
CA LYS A 133 -16.32 2.44 10.00
C LYS A 133 -17.41 3.27 10.70
N SER A 134 -17.05 4.19 11.61
CA SER A 134 -18.02 4.98 12.36
C SER A 134 -18.18 6.37 11.77
N SER A 135 -19.34 6.99 12.00
CA SER A 135 -19.61 8.40 11.64
C SER A 135 -18.62 9.40 12.27
N ARG A 136 -17.87 8.98 13.29
CA ARG A 136 -16.80 9.75 13.94
C ARG A 136 -15.43 9.58 13.28
N SER A 137 -15.31 8.70 12.30
CA SER A 137 -14.05 8.40 11.60
C SER A 137 -13.86 9.33 10.41
N ASN A 138 -13.63 10.60 10.69
CA ASN A 138 -13.26 11.59 9.69
C ASN A 138 -11.74 11.86 9.71
N PRO A 139 -11.16 12.45 8.66
CA PRO A 139 -9.73 12.73 8.58
C PRO A 139 -9.19 13.54 9.76
N VAL A 140 -9.96 14.49 10.26
CA VAL A 140 -9.56 15.39 11.37
C VAL A 140 -9.42 14.62 12.68
N THR A 141 -10.33 13.66 12.93
CA THR A 141 -10.26 12.76 14.09
C THR A 141 -9.11 11.77 13.96
N TYR A 142 -8.88 11.23 12.75
CA TYR A 142 -7.78 10.31 12.47
C TYR A 142 -6.41 10.95 12.71
N LEU A 143 -6.25 12.22 12.29
CA LEU A 143 -5.04 13.01 12.51
C LEU A 143 -4.92 13.57 13.93
N LYS A 144 -5.89 13.28 14.81
CA LYS A 144 -6.01 13.83 16.18
C LYS A 144 -6.09 15.37 16.25
N ALA A 145 -6.29 16.06 15.14
CA ALA A 145 -6.39 17.52 15.10
C ALA A 145 -7.63 18.03 15.86
N TYR A 146 -8.66 17.21 16.03
CA TYR A 146 -9.81 17.57 16.87
C TYR A 146 -9.48 17.75 18.34
N ASP A 147 -8.49 17.07 18.86
CA ASP A 147 -8.09 17.20 20.26
C ASP A 147 -7.50 18.59 20.51
N ASP A 148 -6.69 19.09 19.60
CA ASP A 148 -6.14 20.44 19.67
C ASP A 148 -7.23 21.50 19.52
N ILE A 149 -8.18 21.31 18.61
CA ILE A 149 -9.33 22.21 18.42
C ILE A 149 -10.20 22.25 19.67
N ARG A 150 -10.55 21.10 20.27
CA ARG A 150 -11.32 21.04 21.52
C ARG A 150 -10.60 21.74 22.66
N ASN A 151 -9.30 21.51 22.80
CA ASN A 151 -8.48 22.18 23.79
C ASN A 151 -8.47 23.69 23.61
N LEU A 152 -8.37 24.17 22.37
CA LEU A 152 -8.44 25.59 22.05
C LEU A 152 -9.78 26.19 22.49
N PHE A 153 -10.91 25.55 22.18
CA PHE A 153 -12.23 26.02 22.56
C PHE A 153 -12.47 25.92 24.07
N ALA A 154 -12.02 24.87 24.74
CA ALA A 154 -12.15 24.71 26.18
C ALA A 154 -11.39 25.78 26.97
N ARG A 155 -10.31 26.33 26.42
CA ARG A 155 -9.52 27.41 27.05
C ARG A 155 -10.14 28.80 26.93
N GLN A 156 -11.20 28.99 26.12
CA GLN A 156 -11.83 30.28 25.94
C GLN A 156 -12.52 30.75 27.23
N PRO A 157 -12.61 32.08 27.52
CA PRO A 157 -13.18 32.63 28.75
C PRO A 157 -14.59 32.11 29.01
N LEU A 158 -15.46 32.13 28.01
CA LEU A 158 -16.84 31.66 28.12
C LEU A 158 -16.93 30.16 28.41
N SER A 159 -16.06 29.36 27.83
CA SER A 159 -16.01 27.92 28.09
C SER A 159 -15.58 27.60 29.51
N LYS A 160 -14.60 28.34 30.02
CA LYS A 160 -14.16 28.24 31.42
C LYS A 160 -15.30 28.63 32.39
N GLN A 161 -16.01 29.73 32.12
CA GLN A 161 -17.15 30.18 32.91
C GLN A 161 -18.27 29.13 32.96
N ARG A 162 -18.53 28.46 31.83
CA ARG A 162 -19.53 27.38 31.66
C ARG A 162 -19.02 26.00 32.06
N LYS A 163 -17.76 25.86 32.48
CA LYS A 163 -17.11 24.61 32.89
C LYS A 163 -17.11 23.54 31.79
N TYR A 164 -17.04 23.95 30.52
CA TYR A 164 -16.86 22.97 29.40
C TYR A 164 -15.46 22.35 29.43
N LYS A 165 -15.42 21.03 29.21
CA LYS A 165 -14.17 20.25 29.10
C LYS A 165 -13.88 19.92 27.63
N SER A 166 -12.61 19.72 27.29
CA SER A 166 -12.17 19.23 25.99
C SER A 166 -12.52 17.75 25.76
#